data_14290a4dfa6379d820c9b6a582355d21
#
_entry.id   14290a4dfa6379d820c9b6a582355d21
#
_cell.length_a   1.000
_cell.length_b   1.000
_cell.length_c   1.000
_cell.angle_alpha   90.00
_cell.angle_beta   90.00
_cell.angle_gamma   90.00
#
_symmetry.space_group_name_H-M   'P 1'
#
loop_
_entity.id
_entity.type
_entity.pdbx_description
1 polymer ?
#
loop_
_entity_poly.entity_id
_entity_poly.type
_entity_poly.pdbx_seq_one_letter_code
_entity_poly.pdbx_strand_id
1 'polypeptide(L)'
;ASEDNENGLAYAALGLLSFGAAKERNNVWERLLDPTREQLEQRLLARSDYENHFQAFNIAKSVCRFSLGLSKKDETGKLIDSFVERIQKNSSAGFCDEMIKGFGGVYDVYGPLSFIFIRQSLQLHANVHLKDRKLPKLRTFAEKYLRMLPDMTRQDGLGWSYGRSVGTYGQLHCISLILQA
;
A
#
# COMPACT_ATOMS: atom_id res chain seq x y z
N ALA A 1 -10.83 -15.37 5.95
CA ALA A 1 -11.18 -14.37 4.93
C ALA A 1 -10.34 -14.68 3.69
N SER A 2 -10.94 -14.73 2.50
CA SER A 2 -10.18 -14.94 1.27
C SER A 2 -9.32 -13.72 0.98
N GLU A 3 -8.15 -13.91 0.37
CA GLU A 3 -7.23 -12.82 -0.02
C GLU A 3 -7.93 -11.74 -0.87
N ASP A 4 -8.91 -12.11 -1.66
CA ASP A 4 -9.71 -11.21 -2.50
C ASP A 4 -10.47 -10.13 -1.71
N ASN A 5 -10.83 -10.41 -0.46
CA ASN A 5 -11.50 -9.45 0.40
C ASN A 5 -10.58 -8.36 0.96
N GLU A 6 -9.27 -8.60 1.08
CA GLU A 6 -8.32 -7.63 1.62
C GLU A 6 -8.02 -6.51 0.62
N ASN A 7 -7.88 -6.83 -0.66
CA ASN A 7 -7.73 -5.83 -1.72
C ASN A 7 -8.92 -4.88 -1.74
N GLY A 8 -10.12 -5.42 -1.81
CA GLY A 8 -11.35 -4.63 -1.81
C GLY A 8 -11.49 -3.75 -0.57
N LEU A 9 -11.13 -4.28 0.60
CA LEU A 9 -11.17 -3.54 1.85
C LEU A 9 -10.15 -2.40 1.89
N ALA A 10 -8.94 -2.60 1.35
CA ALA A 10 -7.92 -1.56 1.29
C ALA A 10 -8.33 -0.41 0.35
N TYR A 11 -8.91 -0.72 -0.81
CA TYR A 11 -9.47 0.29 -1.70
C TYR A 11 -10.65 1.03 -1.06
N ALA A 12 -11.53 0.33 -0.36
CA ALA A 12 -12.62 0.94 0.38
C ALA A 12 -12.09 1.88 1.48
N ALA A 13 -11.05 1.47 2.20
CA ALA A 13 -10.40 2.31 3.21
C ALA A 13 -9.82 3.60 2.61
N LEU A 14 -9.10 3.50 1.48
CA LEU A 14 -8.58 4.68 0.77
C LEU A 14 -9.70 5.56 0.24
N GLY A 15 -10.78 4.98 -0.29
CA GLY A 15 -11.96 5.71 -0.72
C GLY A 15 -12.60 6.49 0.41
N LEU A 16 -12.83 5.85 1.56
CA LEU A 16 -13.38 6.52 2.75
C LEU A 16 -12.50 7.68 3.21
N LEU A 17 -11.16 7.50 3.20
CA LEU A 17 -10.22 8.55 3.56
C LEU A 17 -10.24 9.70 2.57
N SER A 18 -10.34 9.42 1.27
CA SER A 18 -10.32 10.42 0.18
C SER A 18 -11.57 11.30 0.19
N PHE A 19 -12.70 10.78 0.62
CA PHE A 19 -13.97 11.51 0.70
C PHE A 19 -14.22 12.18 2.06
N GLY A 20 -13.19 12.34 2.88
CA GLY A 20 -13.28 13.04 4.16
C GLY A 20 -13.77 12.13 5.28
N ALA A 21 -12.85 11.38 5.85
CA ALA A 21 -13.12 10.68 7.09
C ALA A 21 -13.17 11.69 8.25
N ALA A 22 -14.25 11.74 8.94
CA ALA A 22 -14.40 12.21 10.33
C ALA A 22 -14.43 13.73 10.63
N LYS A 23 -14.23 14.66 9.72
CA LYS A 23 -14.25 16.10 10.10
C LYS A 23 -15.31 16.95 9.40
N GLU A 24 -15.93 16.44 8.36
CA GLU A 24 -16.95 17.18 7.63
C GLU A 24 -18.33 16.55 7.83
N ARG A 25 -19.34 17.36 8.06
CA ARG A 25 -20.74 16.99 8.28
C ARG A 25 -21.39 16.08 7.19
N ASN A 26 -20.67 15.76 6.13
CA ASN A 26 -21.11 14.94 5.01
C ASN A 26 -20.13 13.81 4.66
N ASN A 27 -19.42 13.27 5.64
CA ASN A 27 -18.50 12.19 5.33
C ASN A 27 -19.27 10.91 4.93
N VAL A 28 -18.70 10.16 4.03
CA VAL A 28 -19.31 8.93 3.50
C VAL A 28 -19.54 7.92 4.61
N TRP A 29 -18.68 7.87 5.60
CA TRP A 29 -18.77 6.94 6.74
C TRP A 29 -20.09 7.11 7.53
N GLU A 30 -20.44 8.35 7.86
CA GLU A 30 -21.67 8.62 8.62
C GLU A 30 -22.95 8.40 7.82
N ARG A 31 -22.84 8.42 6.51
CA ARG A 31 -23.96 8.16 5.58
C ARG A 31 -24.17 6.70 5.25
N LEU A 32 -23.24 5.82 5.67
CA LEU A 32 -23.43 4.38 5.50
C LEU A 32 -24.59 3.90 6.35
N LEU A 33 -25.35 2.95 5.81
CA LEU A 33 -26.35 2.21 6.60
C LEU A 33 -25.65 1.47 7.75
N ASP A 34 -26.30 1.43 8.91
CA ASP A 34 -25.75 0.84 10.13
C ASP A 34 -25.18 -0.57 9.91
N PRO A 35 -25.88 -1.52 9.26
CA PRO A 35 -25.33 -2.85 9.03
C PRO A 35 -24.05 -2.86 8.17
N THR A 36 -23.97 -1.95 7.18
CA THR A 36 -22.78 -1.83 6.33
C THR A 36 -21.61 -1.23 7.10
N ARG A 37 -21.89 -0.23 7.93
CA ARG A 37 -20.88 0.42 8.78
C ARG A 37 -20.31 -0.55 9.79
N GLU A 38 -21.14 -1.32 10.48
CA GLU A 38 -20.70 -2.35 11.43
C GLU A 38 -19.83 -3.43 10.78
N GLN A 39 -20.21 -3.91 9.60
CA GLN A 39 -19.40 -4.88 8.86
C GLN A 39 -18.05 -4.31 8.44
N LEU A 40 -18.01 -3.06 7.96
CA LEU A 40 -16.75 -2.41 7.59
C LEU A 40 -15.87 -2.18 8.81
N GLU A 41 -16.44 -1.75 9.94
CA GLU A 41 -15.73 -1.58 11.20
C GLU A 41 -15.06 -2.87 11.64
N GLN A 42 -15.81 -3.97 11.72
CA GLN A 42 -15.26 -5.27 12.07
C GLN A 42 -14.10 -5.69 11.16
N ARG A 43 -14.24 -5.49 9.86
CA ARG A 43 -13.19 -5.82 8.88
C ARG A 43 -11.98 -4.90 8.98
N LEU A 44 -12.19 -3.62 9.21
CA LEU A 44 -11.11 -2.65 9.42
C LEU A 44 -10.33 -2.96 10.69
N LEU A 45 -10.99 -3.43 11.74
CA LEU A 45 -10.38 -3.81 13.02
C LEU A 45 -9.65 -5.17 12.94
N ALA A 46 -10.05 -6.04 12.03
CA ALA A 46 -9.40 -7.32 11.82
C ALA A 46 -7.95 -7.12 11.37
N ARG A 47 -7.02 -7.80 12.05
CA ARG A 47 -5.60 -7.84 11.66
C ARG A 47 -5.38 -9.03 10.75
N SER A 48 -4.56 -8.79 9.73
CA SER A 48 -4.08 -9.83 8.83
C SER A 48 -2.56 -9.88 8.96
N ASP A 49 -2.03 -11.01 9.41
CA ASP A 49 -0.59 -11.24 9.53
C ASP A 49 -0.04 -11.70 8.18
N TYR A 50 0.01 -10.79 7.22
CA TYR A 50 0.63 -11.07 5.92
C TYR A 50 2.08 -10.63 5.91
N GLU A 51 2.93 -11.47 5.34
CA GLU A 51 4.36 -11.17 5.15
C GLU A 51 4.68 -10.57 3.78
N ASN A 52 3.68 -10.30 2.94
CA ASN A 52 3.81 -9.83 1.57
C ASN A 52 3.23 -8.42 1.35
N HIS A 53 3.01 -8.02 0.10
CA HIS A 53 2.44 -6.73 -0.29
C HIS A 53 1.12 -6.38 0.42
N PHE A 54 0.37 -7.35 0.91
CA PHE A 54 -0.82 -7.12 1.73
C PHE A 54 -0.54 -6.33 3.02
N GLN A 55 0.71 -6.24 3.46
CA GLN A 55 1.04 -5.33 4.56
C GLN A 55 0.78 -3.85 4.21
N ALA A 56 0.90 -3.46 2.95
CA ALA A 56 0.52 -2.13 2.50
C ALA A 56 -0.98 -1.86 2.72
N PHE A 57 -1.81 -2.89 2.58
CA PHE A 57 -3.24 -2.80 2.87
C PHE A 57 -3.51 -2.62 4.37
N ASN A 58 -2.75 -3.28 5.23
CA ASN A 58 -2.82 -3.04 6.66
C ASN A 58 -2.44 -1.61 7.05
N ILE A 59 -1.52 -0.99 6.33
CA ILE A 59 -1.18 0.43 6.52
C ILE A 59 -2.38 1.31 6.17
N ALA A 60 -3.02 1.10 5.02
CA ALA A 60 -4.22 1.83 4.64
C ALA A 60 -5.36 1.65 5.66
N LYS A 61 -5.60 0.41 6.10
CA LYS A 61 -6.57 0.10 7.15
C LYS A 61 -6.24 0.82 8.47
N SER A 62 -4.95 0.89 8.85
CA SER A 62 -4.51 1.57 10.06
C SER A 62 -4.80 3.07 10.02
N VAL A 63 -4.48 3.73 8.90
CA VAL A 63 -4.81 5.15 8.71
C VAL A 63 -6.31 5.38 8.78
N CYS A 64 -7.09 4.52 8.11
CA CYS A 64 -8.54 4.62 8.10
C CYS A 64 -9.14 4.47 9.52
N ARG A 65 -8.74 3.44 10.26
CA ARG A 65 -9.17 3.22 11.66
C ARG A 65 -8.89 4.43 12.54
N PHE A 66 -7.67 4.95 12.44
CA PHE A 66 -7.28 6.11 13.24
C PHE A 66 -8.07 7.36 12.86
N SER A 67 -8.25 7.62 11.57
CA SER A 67 -9.00 8.77 11.06
C SER A 67 -10.49 8.72 11.38
N LEU A 68 -11.07 7.52 11.43
CA LEU A 68 -12.47 7.30 11.82
C LEU A 68 -12.69 7.25 13.35
N GLY A 69 -11.63 7.34 14.15
CA GLY A 69 -11.73 7.23 15.60
C GLY A 69 -11.98 5.80 16.12
N LEU A 70 -11.90 4.79 15.27
CA LEU A 70 -12.05 3.37 15.64
C LEU A 70 -10.85 2.83 16.43
N SER A 71 -9.72 3.52 16.35
CA SER A 71 -8.51 3.20 17.12
C SER A 71 -7.97 4.45 17.78
N LYS A 72 -7.69 4.36 19.09
CA LYS A 72 -7.03 5.43 19.85
C LYS A 72 -5.53 5.49 19.59
N LYS A 73 -4.94 4.42 19.05
CA LYS A 73 -3.51 4.28 18.81
C LYS A 73 -3.22 4.31 17.32
N ASP A 74 -2.37 5.25 16.93
CA ASP A 74 -1.82 5.30 15.59
C ASP A 74 -0.63 4.32 15.44
N GLU A 75 -0.87 3.23 14.73
CA GLU A 75 0.16 2.22 14.45
C GLU A 75 0.81 2.39 13.08
N THR A 76 0.35 3.35 12.28
CA THR A 76 0.74 3.54 10.89
C THR A 76 2.25 3.66 10.72
N GLY A 77 2.90 4.46 11.56
CA GLY A 77 4.35 4.65 11.49
C GLY A 77 5.15 3.37 11.71
N LYS A 78 4.72 2.53 12.65
CA LYS A 78 5.37 1.23 12.91
C LYS A 78 5.18 0.25 11.77
N LEU A 79 3.99 0.20 11.20
CA LEU A 79 3.69 -0.67 10.06
C LEU A 79 4.52 -0.30 8.84
N ILE A 80 4.71 1.00 8.59
CA ILE A 80 5.58 1.48 7.50
C ILE A 80 7.04 1.09 7.74
N ASP A 81 7.57 1.29 8.95
CA ASP A 81 8.94 0.92 9.26
C ASP A 81 9.15 -0.59 9.06
N SER A 82 8.27 -1.41 9.60
CA SER A 82 8.34 -2.87 9.44
C SER A 82 8.29 -3.29 7.97
N PHE A 83 7.45 -2.65 7.16
CA PHE A 83 7.37 -2.91 5.72
C PHE A 83 8.69 -2.55 5.01
N VAL A 84 9.20 -1.35 5.24
CA VAL A 84 10.45 -0.88 4.61
C VAL A 84 11.65 -1.73 5.03
N GLU A 85 11.77 -2.06 6.31
CA GLU A 85 12.86 -2.91 6.83
C GLU A 85 12.84 -4.29 6.18
N ARG A 86 11.65 -4.88 6.04
CA ARG A 86 11.50 -6.18 5.41
C ARG A 86 11.90 -6.16 3.94
N ILE A 87 11.45 -5.17 3.18
CA ILE A 87 11.82 -5.04 1.77
C ILE A 87 13.33 -4.83 1.64
N GLN A 88 13.92 -3.97 2.47
CA GLN A 88 15.37 -3.76 2.45
C GLN A 88 16.15 -5.03 2.77
N LYS A 89 15.66 -5.86 3.69
CA LYS A 89 16.27 -7.13 4.05
C LYS A 89 16.15 -8.17 2.95
N ASN A 90 15.06 -8.15 2.19
CA ASN A 90 14.79 -9.12 1.14
C ASN A 90 15.28 -8.65 -0.25
N SER A 91 15.67 -7.38 -0.38
CA SER A 91 16.22 -6.88 -1.64
C SER A 91 17.61 -7.46 -1.90
N SER A 92 17.78 -8.12 -3.02
CA SER A 92 19.08 -8.56 -3.51
C SER A 92 19.32 -7.98 -4.90
N ALA A 93 20.56 -7.55 -5.15
CA ALA A 93 20.99 -7.04 -6.46
C ALA A 93 20.11 -5.90 -7.03
N GLY A 94 19.44 -5.13 -6.17
CA GLY A 94 18.54 -4.06 -6.59
C GLY A 94 17.08 -4.46 -6.75
N PHE A 95 16.74 -5.74 -6.77
CA PHE A 95 15.36 -6.20 -6.81
C PHE A 95 14.69 -6.06 -5.44
N CYS A 96 13.52 -5.50 -5.44
CA CYS A 96 12.66 -5.42 -4.27
C CYS A 96 11.70 -6.60 -4.25
N ASP A 97 12.25 -7.81 -4.15
CA ASP A 97 11.42 -8.96 -3.91
C ASP A 97 10.74 -8.79 -2.54
N GLU A 98 9.47 -8.44 -2.57
CA GLU A 98 8.70 -8.27 -1.36
C GLU A 98 8.43 -9.59 -0.65
N MET A 99 8.74 -10.66 -1.32
CA MET A 99 8.37 -11.99 -0.86
C MET A 99 9.52 -12.74 -0.21
N ILE A 100 9.14 -13.79 0.36
CA ILE A 100 9.86 -14.83 1.04
C ILE A 100 11.13 -15.19 0.29
N LYS A 101 12.22 -15.22 1.01
CA LYS A 101 13.55 -15.70 0.62
C LYS A 101 13.46 -16.90 -0.33
N GLY A 102 13.84 -16.72 -1.58
CA GLY A 102 13.91 -17.78 -2.59
C GLY A 102 12.96 -17.70 -3.77
N PHE A 103 12.05 -16.73 -3.81
CA PHE A 103 11.13 -16.51 -4.94
C PHE A 103 11.55 -15.37 -5.88
N GLY A 104 12.81 -15.02 -5.92
CA GLY A 104 13.39 -13.87 -6.61
C GLY A 104 12.59 -13.34 -7.80
N GLY A 105 12.12 -12.13 -7.70
CA GLY A 105 11.45 -11.40 -8.78
C GLY A 105 9.99 -11.75 -9.04
N VAL A 106 9.41 -12.77 -8.44
CA VAL A 106 8.03 -13.20 -8.76
C VAL A 106 6.97 -12.14 -8.38
N TYR A 107 7.22 -11.39 -7.33
CA TYR A 107 6.27 -10.39 -6.81
C TYR A 107 6.75 -8.94 -6.94
N ASP A 108 7.84 -8.69 -7.64
CA ASP A 108 8.39 -7.33 -7.80
C ASP A 108 7.40 -6.35 -8.40
N VAL A 109 6.50 -6.81 -9.24
CA VAL A 109 5.43 -5.98 -9.81
C VAL A 109 4.48 -5.42 -8.75
N TYR A 110 4.41 -6.01 -7.57
CA TYR A 110 3.59 -5.54 -6.45
C TYR A 110 4.32 -4.53 -5.54
N GLY A 111 5.62 -4.37 -5.68
CA GLY A 111 6.37 -3.32 -5.00
C GLY A 111 5.81 -1.92 -5.30
N PRO A 112 5.65 -1.52 -6.57
CA PRO A 112 4.99 -0.27 -6.94
C PRO A 112 3.59 -0.11 -6.38
N LEU A 113 2.78 -1.16 -6.41
CA LEU A 113 1.43 -1.14 -5.83
C LEU A 113 1.47 -0.85 -4.33
N SER A 114 2.34 -1.54 -3.60
CA SER A 114 2.53 -1.31 -2.16
C SER A 114 2.96 0.11 -1.86
N PHE A 115 3.91 0.64 -2.64
CA PHE A 115 4.36 2.03 -2.51
C PHE A 115 3.20 3.02 -2.70
N ILE A 116 2.38 2.83 -3.74
CA ILE A 116 1.25 3.69 -4.03
C ILE A 116 0.26 3.71 -2.86
N PHE A 117 -0.09 2.53 -2.33
CA PHE A 117 -1.00 2.42 -1.18
C PHE A 117 -0.46 3.13 0.06
N ILE A 118 0.82 2.93 0.37
CA ILE A 118 1.45 3.55 1.53
C ILE A 118 1.52 5.06 1.36
N ARG A 119 1.91 5.53 0.18
CA ARG A 119 2.02 6.97 -0.11
C ARG A 119 0.66 7.64 -0.02
N GLN A 120 -0.37 7.09 -0.65
CA GLN A 120 -1.74 7.62 -0.57
C GLN A 120 -2.25 7.62 0.87
N SER A 121 -2.04 6.54 1.61
CA SER A 121 -2.41 6.44 3.01
C SER A 121 -1.75 7.54 3.85
N LEU A 122 -0.46 7.80 3.63
CA LEU A 122 0.27 8.87 4.30
C LEU A 122 -0.24 10.26 3.91
N GLN A 123 -0.55 10.49 2.64
CA GLN A 123 -1.09 11.79 2.19
C GLN A 123 -2.41 12.12 2.88
N LEU A 124 -3.24 11.11 3.09
CA LEU A 124 -4.54 11.22 3.75
C LEU A 124 -4.45 11.21 5.29
N HIS A 125 -3.30 10.91 5.85
CA HIS A 125 -3.10 10.88 7.29
C HIS A 125 -3.08 12.28 7.89
N ALA A 126 -3.79 12.47 9.01
CA ALA A 126 -3.89 13.78 9.67
C ALA A 126 -2.57 14.28 10.29
N ASN A 127 -1.66 13.38 10.64
CA ASN A 127 -0.38 13.72 11.27
C ASN A 127 0.67 14.09 10.23
N VAL A 128 0.92 15.39 10.06
CA VAL A 128 1.91 15.93 9.13
C VAL A 128 3.33 15.45 9.46
N HIS A 129 3.71 15.41 10.73
CA HIS A 129 5.05 14.96 11.13
C HIS A 129 5.33 13.50 10.79
N LEU A 130 4.30 12.67 10.75
CA LEU A 130 4.43 11.30 10.27
C LEU A 130 4.78 11.28 8.79
N LYS A 131 4.10 12.10 7.98
CA LYS A 131 4.38 12.25 6.55
C LYS A 131 5.83 12.67 6.31
N ASP A 132 6.27 13.72 6.94
CA ASP A 132 7.61 14.27 6.78
C ASP A 132 8.72 13.27 7.09
N ARG A 133 8.51 12.41 8.10
CA ARG A 133 9.48 11.37 8.47
C ARG A 133 9.46 10.15 7.56
N LYS A 134 8.31 9.78 7.02
CA LYS A 134 8.15 8.50 6.29
C LYS A 134 8.27 8.64 4.78
N LEU A 135 7.85 9.77 4.22
CA LEU A 135 7.95 9.99 2.77
C LEU A 135 9.37 9.88 2.22
N PRO A 136 10.42 10.43 2.86
CA PRO A 136 11.79 10.28 2.35
C PRO A 136 12.24 8.81 2.26
N LYS A 137 11.87 7.98 3.23
CA LYS A 137 12.21 6.53 3.20
C LYS A 137 11.53 5.81 2.04
N LEU A 138 10.25 6.13 1.82
CA LEU A 138 9.49 5.58 0.70
C LEU A 138 10.02 6.07 -0.64
N ARG A 139 10.44 7.32 -0.72
CA ARG A 139 11.05 7.87 -1.93
C ARG A 139 12.34 7.14 -2.30
N THR A 140 13.22 6.91 -1.35
CA THR A 140 14.45 6.13 -1.58
C THR A 140 14.15 4.73 -2.12
N PHE A 141 13.11 4.08 -1.61
CA PHE A 141 12.65 2.80 -2.13
C PHE A 141 12.14 2.92 -3.58
N ALA A 142 11.30 3.91 -3.88
CA ALA A 142 10.78 4.15 -5.21
C ALA A 142 11.91 4.45 -6.22
N GLU A 143 12.88 5.27 -5.86
CA GLU A 143 14.03 5.60 -6.71
C GLU A 143 14.87 4.38 -7.06
N LYS A 144 15.10 3.48 -6.10
CA LYS A 144 15.80 2.21 -6.38
C LYS A 144 15.04 1.37 -7.39
N TYR A 145 13.74 1.24 -7.18
CA TYR A 145 12.88 0.48 -8.08
C TYR A 145 12.87 1.06 -9.49
N LEU A 146 12.73 2.39 -9.61
CA LEU A 146 12.72 3.09 -10.90
C LEU A 146 14.02 2.91 -11.69
N ARG A 147 15.16 2.82 -11.02
CA ARG A 147 16.45 2.57 -11.69
C ARG A 147 16.54 1.20 -12.35
N MET A 148 15.75 0.24 -11.89
CA MET A 148 15.74 -1.12 -12.40
C MET A 148 14.70 -1.33 -13.50
N LEU A 149 13.75 -0.41 -13.64
CA LEU A 149 12.68 -0.50 -14.62
C LEU A 149 13.15 -0.79 -16.06
N PRO A 150 14.22 -0.15 -16.57
CA PRO A 150 14.72 -0.44 -17.91
C PRO A 150 15.15 -1.89 -18.07
N ASP A 151 15.84 -2.46 -17.08
CA ASP A 151 16.36 -3.83 -17.13
C ASP A 151 15.23 -4.87 -17.00
N MET A 152 14.13 -4.50 -16.37
CA MET A 152 12.95 -5.34 -16.21
C MET A 152 12.00 -5.27 -17.40
N THR A 153 12.09 -4.24 -18.21
CA THR A 153 11.18 -4.03 -19.34
C THR A 153 11.61 -4.89 -20.53
N ARG A 154 10.66 -5.53 -21.19
CA ARG A 154 10.89 -6.29 -22.42
C ARG A 154 11.41 -5.38 -23.52
N GLN A 155 12.24 -5.94 -24.40
CA GLN A 155 12.82 -5.19 -25.53
C GLN A 155 11.76 -4.62 -26.50
N ASP A 156 10.60 -5.27 -26.57
CA ASP A 156 9.46 -4.80 -27.36
C ASP A 156 8.62 -3.72 -26.64
N GLY A 157 8.98 -3.36 -25.41
CA GLY A 157 8.28 -2.36 -24.59
C GLY A 157 6.91 -2.80 -24.07
N LEU A 158 6.51 -4.05 -24.29
CA LEU A 158 5.17 -4.56 -23.95
C LEU A 158 5.03 -5.06 -22.51
N GLY A 159 5.84 -4.60 -21.60
CA GLY A 159 5.75 -4.91 -20.19
C GLY A 159 7.00 -5.54 -19.60
N TRP A 160 6.82 -6.25 -18.50
CA TRP A 160 7.91 -6.91 -17.80
C TRP A 160 8.38 -8.17 -18.49
N SER A 161 9.66 -8.47 -18.37
CA SER A 161 10.22 -9.72 -18.89
C SER A 161 9.98 -10.90 -17.96
N TYR A 162 9.68 -10.67 -16.69
CA TYR A 162 9.48 -11.74 -15.70
C TYR A 162 8.59 -11.26 -14.53
N GLY A 163 8.22 -12.17 -13.65
CA GLY A 163 7.40 -11.92 -12.49
C GLY A 163 5.94 -12.33 -12.67
N ARG A 164 5.16 -12.20 -11.61
CA ARG A 164 3.71 -12.46 -11.62
C ARG A 164 2.97 -11.23 -12.14
N SER A 165 1.87 -11.45 -12.88
CA SER A 165 1.02 -10.36 -13.39
C SER A 165 1.76 -9.41 -14.34
N VAL A 166 2.65 -9.95 -15.15
CA VAL A 166 3.32 -9.24 -16.22
C VAL A 166 2.32 -8.70 -17.25
N GLY A 167 2.66 -7.63 -17.93
CA GLY A 167 1.80 -7.00 -18.91
C GLY A 167 1.11 -5.75 -18.38
N THR A 168 -0.06 -5.41 -18.91
CA THR A 168 -0.74 -4.13 -18.68
C THR A 168 -0.96 -3.83 -17.20
N TYR A 169 -1.30 -4.81 -16.40
CA TYR A 169 -1.54 -4.62 -14.97
C TYR A 169 -0.28 -4.14 -14.22
N GLY A 170 0.84 -4.81 -14.42
CA GLY A 170 2.12 -4.41 -13.82
C GLY A 170 2.60 -3.05 -14.33
N GLN A 171 2.42 -2.76 -15.62
CA GLN A 171 2.77 -1.47 -16.22
C GLN A 171 2.02 -0.30 -15.58
N LEU A 172 0.72 -0.43 -15.33
CA LEU A 172 -0.07 0.62 -14.70
C LEU A 172 0.46 1.00 -13.32
N HIS A 173 0.91 0.04 -12.53
CA HIS A 173 1.51 0.33 -11.22
C HIS A 173 2.84 1.07 -11.36
N CYS A 174 3.65 0.73 -12.36
CA CYS A 174 4.92 1.40 -12.61
C CYS A 174 4.74 2.82 -13.13
N ILE A 175 3.80 3.03 -14.05
CA ILE A 175 3.43 4.37 -14.52
C ILE A 175 2.94 5.22 -13.34
N SER A 176 2.10 4.67 -12.49
CA SER A 176 1.63 5.37 -11.28
C SER A 176 2.78 5.69 -10.34
N LEU A 177 3.76 4.81 -10.18
CA LEU A 177 4.95 5.05 -9.39
C LEU A 177 5.78 6.20 -9.97
N ILE A 178 6.03 6.20 -11.28
CA ILE A 178 6.77 7.26 -11.99
C ILE A 178 6.09 8.62 -11.79
N LEU A 179 4.77 8.67 -11.93
CA LEU A 179 4.00 9.92 -11.79
C LEU A 179 3.95 10.45 -10.35
N GLN A 180 4.25 9.61 -9.37
CA GLN A 180 4.15 9.95 -7.94
C GLN A 180 5.50 10.10 -7.25
N ALA A 181 6.59 9.68 -7.86
CA ALA A 181 7.94 9.81 -7.31
C ALA A 181 8.48 11.23 -7.42
#